data_ff6b8b87b84ed31d0e49d96e45cd6b1e
#
_entry.id   ff6b8b87b84ed31d0e49d96e45cd6b1e
#
_cell.length_a   1.000
_cell.length_b   1.000
_cell.length_c   1.000
_cell.angle_alpha   90.00
_cell.angle_beta   90.00
_cell.angle_gamma   90.00
#
_symmetry.space_group_name_H-M   'P 1'
#
loop_
_entity.id
_entity.type
_entity.pdbx_description
1 polymer ?
#
loop_
_entity_poly.entity_id
_entity_poly.type
_entity_poly.pdbx_seq_one_letter_code
_entity_poly.pdbx_strand_id
1 'polypeptide(L)'
;MRIYPAIDIKDGKCVRLFKGQFSDVTVYGDSPAEIAKKWESLGGEYIHVVDLDGALKGHGVNAAKIKEICESVNVPVQTGGGIRTMEDIEAKLACGIDRVIIGTKAVSDSEFVKRAVDKYCKKIVIGIDAKDGMVAIEGWEKTSDFTAVEFAKKMVNIGVQTIVYTDIATDGTLDRKSVV
;
A
#
# COMPACT_ATOMS: atom_id res chain seq x y z
N MET A 1 -2.01 20.18 -2.99
CA MET A 1 -2.39 18.75 -2.98
C MET A 1 -1.34 18.02 -3.81
N ARG A 2 -0.80 16.91 -3.32
CA ARG A 2 0.13 16.06 -4.08
C ARG A 2 -0.59 14.82 -4.55
N ILE A 3 -0.46 14.48 -5.82
CA ILE A 3 -1.07 13.27 -6.41
C ILE A 3 -0.04 12.13 -6.35
N TYR A 4 -0.48 10.97 -5.89
CA TYR A 4 0.29 9.73 -5.85
C TYR A 4 -0.31 8.74 -6.86
N PRO A 5 0.18 8.69 -8.11
CA PRO A 5 -0.27 7.68 -9.05
C PRO A 5 -0.05 6.29 -8.47
N ALA A 6 -1.08 5.43 -8.58
CA ALA A 6 -1.05 4.08 -8.03
C ALA A 6 -0.78 3.05 -9.14
N ILE A 7 -0.03 2.01 -8.78
CA ILE A 7 0.28 0.84 -9.61
C ILE A 7 0.01 -0.40 -8.77
N ASP A 8 -1.06 -1.11 -9.08
CA ASP A 8 -1.36 -2.41 -8.50
C ASP A 8 -0.66 -3.49 -9.32
N ILE A 9 0.08 -4.39 -8.66
CA ILE A 9 0.81 -5.48 -9.30
C ILE A 9 0.18 -6.82 -8.92
N LYS A 10 -0.25 -7.57 -9.94
CA LYS A 10 -0.72 -8.94 -9.83
C LYS A 10 -0.10 -9.79 -10.94
N ASP A 11 0.45 -10.95 -10.59
CA ASP A 11 1.14 -11.85 -11.51
C ASP A 11 2.20 -11.12 -12.37
N GLY A 12 2.91 -10.14 -11.77
CA GLY A 12 3.94 -9.32 -12.41
C GLY A 12 3.44 -8.23 -13.36
N LYS A 13 2.14 -8.05 -13.51
CA LYS A 13 1.48 -7.08 -14.41
C LYS A 13 0.84 -5.93 -13.66
N CYS A 14 0.68 -4.79 -14.35
CA CYS A 14 -0.14 -3.69 -13.86
C CYS A 14 -1.61 -3.99 -14.03
N VAL A 15 -2.35 -3.96 -12.95
CA VAL A 15 -3.79 -4.27 -12.94
C VAL A 15 -4.59 -3.23 -12.16
N ARG A 16 -5.91 -3.30 -12.30
CA ARG A 16 -6.86 -2.67 -11.40
C ARG A 16 -7.93 -3.68 -11.04
N LEU A 17 -8.23 -3.76 -9.74
CA LEU A 17 -9.36 -4.52 -9.24
C LEU A 17 -10.58 -3.61 -9.11
N PHE A 18 -11.77 -4.12 -9.42
CA PHE A 18 -13.02 -3.42 -9.10
C PHE A 18 -13.43 -3.78 -7.67
N LYS A 19 -13.49 -2.79 -6.77
CA LYS A 19 -13.79 -2.98 -5.33
C LYS A 19 -12.97 -4.09 -4.67
N GLY A 20 -11.69 -4.21 -5.05
CA GLY A 20 -10.78 -5.22 -4.52
C GLY A 20 -11.08 -6.67 -4.92
N GLN A 21 -11.99 -6.92 -5.86
CA GLN A 21 -12.36 -8.28 -6.26
C GLN A 21 -11.30 -8.89 -7.18
N PHE A 22 -10.62 -9.93 -6.72
CA PHE A 22 -9.59 -10.65 -7.49
C PHE A 22 -10.13 -11.40 -8.72
N SER A 23 -11.45 -11.59 -8.81
CA SER A 23 -12.15 -12.15 -9.97
C SER A 23 -12.45 -11.11 -11.05
N ASP A 24 -12.39 -9.81 -10.72
CA ASP A 24 -12.66 -8.70 -11.64
C ASP A 24 -11.42 -7.84 -11.83
N VAL A 25 -10.54 -8.29 -12.74
CA VAL A 25 -9.21 -7.73 -12.97
C VAL A 25 -9.15 -7.12 -14.35
N THR A 26 -8.83 -5.82 -14.43
CA THR A 26 -8.46 -5.17 -15.67
C THR A 26 -6.94 -5.04 -15.74
N VAL A 27 -6.33 -5.55 -16.82
CA VAL A 27 -4.89 -5.42 -17.07
C VAL A 27 -4.61 -4.14 -17.85
N TYR A 28 -3.73 -3.28 -17.35
CA TYR A 28 -3.34 -2.02 -17.96
C TYR A 28 -1.96 -2.06 -18.64
N GLY A 29 -1.16 -3.07 -18.34
CA GLY A 29 0.16 -3.24 -18.96
C GLY A 29 0.95 -4.38 -18.35
N ASP A 30 1.90 -4.88 -19.14
CA ASP A 30 2.77 -5.99 -18.76
C ASP A 30 4.03 -5.54 -18.02
N SER A 31 4.38 -4.24 -18.09
CA SER A 31 5.56 -3.67 -17.47
C SER A 31 5.22 -2.59 -16.42
N PRO A 32 5.23 -2.90 -15.13
CA PRO A 32 5.04 -1.91 -14.07
C PRO A 32 6.05 -0.75 -14.13
N ALA A 33 7.28 -1.01 -14.54
CA ALA A 33 8.32 0.02 -14.64
C ALA A 33 8.01 1.05 -15.75
N GLU A 34 7.49 0.62 -16.91
CA GLU A 34 7.09 1.54 -17.97
C GLU A 34 5.88 2.39 -17.56
N ILE A 35 4.94 1.82 -16.81
CA ILE A 35 3.83 2.58 -16.25
C ILE A 35 4.32 3.62 -15.22
N ALA A 36 5.29 3.26 -14.39
CA ALA A 36 5.89 4.20 -13.42
C ALA A 36 6.59 5.38 -14.12
N LYS A 37 7.40 5.12 -15.15
CA LYS A 37 8.01 6.17 -15.99
C LYS A 37 6.97 7.09 -16.64
N LYS A 38 5.87 6.50 -17.13
CA LYS A 38 4.76 7.28 -17.69
C LYS A 38 4.16 8.21 -16.65
N TRP A 39 3.91 7.74 -15.42
CA TRP A 39 3.38 8.58 -14.36
C TRP A 39 4.35 9.70 -13.95
N GLU A 40 5.64 9.41 -13.85
CA GLU A 40 6.67 10.42 -13.61
C GLU A 40 6.68 11.47 -14.72
N SER A 41 6.66 11.06 -15.99
CA SER A 41 6.66 11.99 -17.15
C SER A 41 5.41 12.88 -17.22
N LEU A 42 4.31 12.46 -16.62
CA LEU A 42 3.07 13.23 -16.49
C LEU A 42 3.04 14.13 -15.25
N GLY A 43 4.14 14.21 -14.52
CA GLY A 43 4.30 15.07 -13.34
C GLY A 43 3.98 14.40 -12.02
N GLY A 44 3.91 13.07 -11.96
CA GLY A 44 3.83 12.35 -10.70
C GLY A 44 5.07 12.60 -9.85
N GLU A 45 4.89 13.08 -8.62
CA GLU A 45 5.99 13.40 -7.69
C GLU A 45 6.30 12.26 -6.70
N TYR A 46 5.50 11.23 -6.72
CA TYR A 46 5.58 10.06 -5.83
C TYR A 46 4.79 8.91 -6.42
N ILE A 47 5.30 7.69 -6.41
CA ILE A 47 4.58 6.52 -6.92
C ILE A 47 4.11 5.64 -5.75
N HIS A 48 2.84 5.23 -5.79
CA HIS A 48 2.26 4.28 -4.84
C HIS A 48 2.14 2.91 -5.50
N VAL A 49 2.75 1.87 -4.92
CA VAL A 49 2.75 0.51 -5.47
C VAL A 49 2.10 -0.45 -4.50
N VAL A 50 1.20 -1.29 -4.99
CA VAL A 50 0.57 -2.35 -4.20
C VAL A 50 0.95 -3.72 -4.77
N ASP A 51 1.61 -4.55 -3.96
CA ASP A 51 1.85 -5.96 -4.25
C ASP A 51 0.62 -6.79 -3.86
N LEU A 52 -0.33 -6.96 -4.79
CA LEU A 52 -1.58 -7.68 -4.55
C LEU A 52 -1.35 -9.16 -4.24
N ASP A 53 -0.40 -9.80 -4.94
CA ASP A 53 -0.02 -11.18 -4.66
C ASP A 53 0.61 -11.32 -3.27
N GLY A 54 1.44 -10.34 -2.89
CA GLY A 54 2.03 -10.28 -1.56
C GLY A 54 0.99 -10.08 -0.46
N ALA A 55 -0.02 -9.26 -0.70
CA ALA A 55 -1.12 -9.07 0.23
C ALA A 55 -1.88 -10.37 0.51
N LEU A 56 -2.17 -11.17 -0.53
CA LEU A 56 -2.81 -12.48 -0.42
C LEU A 56 -1.92 -13.52 0.27
N LYS A 57 -0.68 -13.67 -0.20
CA LYS A 57 0.24 -14.72 0.28
C LYS A 57 0.89 -14.38 1.62
N GLY A 58 0.85 -13.11 2.01
CA GLY A 58 1.41 -12.62 3.27
C GLY A 58 2.93 -12.48 3.29
N HIS A 59 3.56 -12.47 2.14
CA HIS A 59 4.98 -12.16 1.93
C HIS A 59 5.14 -11.52 0.55
N GLY A 60 6.21 -10.73 0.35
CA GLY A 60 6.46 -10.05 -0.92
C GLY A 60 6.66 -11.05 -2.07
N VAL A 61 5.85 -10.94 -3.11
CA VAL A 61 5.89 -11.82 -4.31
C VAL A 61 6.52 -11.11 -5.49
N ASN A 62 6.15 -9.84 -5.70
CA ASN A 62 6.60 -9.04 -6.85
C ASN A 62 7.84 -8.19 -6.55
N ALA A 63 8.73 -8.64 -5.65
CA ALA A 63 9.89 -7.86 -5.21
C ALA A 63 10.80 -7.41 -6.36
N ALA A 64 11.03 -8.28 -7.35
CA ALA A 64 11.84 -7.95 -8.55
C ALA A 64 11.19 -6.84 -9.38
N LYS A 65 9.86 -6.88 -9.57
CA LYS A 65 9.12 -5.85 -10.31
C LYS A 65 9.09 -4.51 -9.57
N ILE A 66 8.98 -4.55 -8.25
CA ILE A 66 9.04 -3.34 -7.41
C ILE A 66 10.44 -2.72 -7.48
N LYS A 67 11.51 -3.55 -7.47
CA LYS A 67 12.88 -3.08 -7.64
C LYS A 67 13.07 -2.43 -9.02
N GLU A 68 12.59 -3.06 -10.10
CA GLU A 68 12.61 -2.49 -11.46
C GLU A 68 11.94 -1.10 -11.50
N ILE A 69 10.81 -0.91 -10.80
CA ILE A 69 10.17 0.40 -10.67
C ILE A 69 11.12 1.39 -10.02
N CYS A 70 11.66 1.07 -8.84
CA CYS A 70 12.54 1.98 -8.09
C CYS A 70 13.78 2.39 -8.91
N GLU A 71 14.33 1.48 -9.73
CA GLU A 71 15.48 1.75 -10.60
C GLU A 71 15.11 2.54 -11.86
N SER A 72 13.83 2.60 -12.21
CA SER A 72 13.35 3.21 -13.47
C SER A 72 12.88 4.65 -13.35
N VAL A 73 12.63 5.14 -12.12
CA VAL A 73 12.12 6.49 -11.84
C VAL A 73 13.04 7.22 -10.85
N ASN A 74 13.00 8.56 -10.88
CA ASN A 74 13.75 9.41 -9.94
C ASN A 74 12.88 9.88 -8.78
N VAL A 75 11.56 9.74 -8.89
CA VAL A 75 10.64 10.10 -7.81
C VAL A 75 10.58 8.99 -6.76
N PRO A 76 10.33 9.32 -5.48
CA PRO A 76 10.23 8.31 -4.42
C PRO A 76 9.05 7.36 -4.64
N VAL A 77 9.22 6.12 -4.19
CA VAL A 77 8.24 5.05 -4.31
C VAL A 77 7.84 4.57 -2.92
N GLN A 78 6.54 4.39 -2.68
CA GLN A 78 6.04 3.68 -1.50
C GLN A 78 5.36 2.38 -1.90
N THR A 79 5.42 1.37 -1.04
CA THR A 79 4.79 0.08 -1.35
C THR A 79 4.12 -0.54 -0.14
N GLY A 80 3.00 -1.22 -0.41
CA GLY A 80 2.31 -2.13 0.52
C GLY A 80 2.13 -3.51 -0.08
N GLY A 81 1.65 -4.43 0.74
CA GLY A 81 1.39 -5.83 0.38
C GLY A 81 2.45 -6.80 0.93
N GLY A 82 2.00 -7.76 1.75
CA GLY A 82 2.82 -8.86 2.27
C GLY A 82 3.84 -8.49 3.35
N ILE A 83 3.65 -7.41 4.10
CA ILE A 83 4.59 -6.96 5.14
C ILE A 83 4.10 -7.43 6.50
N ARG A 84 4.82 -8.37 7.10
CA ARG A 84 4.46 -8.99 8.38
C ARG A 84 5.60 -9.06 9.40
N THR A 85 6.85 -8.89 8.96
CA THR A 85 8.04 -8.97 9.80
C THR A 85 8.95 -7.74 9.62
N MET A 86 9.92 -7.55 10.51
CA MET A 86 10.93 -6.51 10.39
C MET A 86 11.83 -6.74 9.18
N GLU A 87 12.08 -8.00 8.86
CA GLU A 87 12.88 -8.43 7.71
C GLU A 87 12.17 -8.07 6.39
N ASP A 88 10.83 -8.16 6.33
CA ASP A 88 10.06 -7.69 5.16
C ASP A 88 10.25 -6.18 4.94
N ILE A 89 10.22 -5.40 6.02
CA ILE A 89 10.46 -3.95 5.97
C ILE A 89 11.88 -3.67 5.45
N GLU A 90 12.89 -4.35 6.02
CA GLU A 90 14.29 -4.18 5.62
C GLU A 90 14.51 -4.52 4.14
N ALA A 91 13.95 -5.64 3.69
CA ALA A 91 14.04 -6.08 2.31
C ALA A 91 13.43 -5.06 1.33
N LYS A 92 12.26 -4.50 1.66
CA LYS A 92 11.63 -3.45 0.84
C LYS A 92 12.46 -2.17 0.81
N LEU A 93 12.95 -1.69 1.94
CA LEU A 93 13.79 -0.49 2.01
C LEU A 93 15.13 -0.69 1.28
N ALA A 94 15.72 -1.90 1.33
CA ALA A 94 16.93 -2.24 0.61
C ALA A 94 16.74 -2.27 -0.93
N CYS A 95 15.50 -2.48 -1.40
CA CYS A 95 15.16 -2.40 -2.83
C CYS A 95 15.01 -0.96 -3.36
N GLY A 96 15.22 0.08 -2.53
CA GLY A 96 15.07 1.47 -2.93
C GLY A 96 13.70 2.09 -2.63
N ILE A 97 12.83 1.39 -1.91
CA ILE A 97 11.55 1.93 -1.44
C ILE A 97 11.80 3.02 -0.40
N ASP A 98 11.13 4.17 -0.57
CA ASP A 98 11.20 5.29 0.38
C ASP A 98 10.32 5.05 1.61
N ARG A 99 9.09 4.54 1.43
CA ARG A 99 8.16 4.26 2.53
C ARG A 99 7.47 2.90 2.36
N VAL A 100 7.25 2.23 3.48
CA VAL A 100 6.63 0.90 3.58
C VAL A 100 5.26 1.03 4.25
N ILE A 101 4.23 0.47 3.61
CA ILE A 101 2.84 0.54 4.09
C ILE A 101 2.47 -0.77 4.76
N ILE A 102 2.14 -0.71 6.05
CA ILE A 102 1.72 -1.84 6.86
C ILE A 102 0.19 -1.79 7.02
N GLY A 103 -0.51 -2.80 6.55
CA GLY A 103 -1.97 -2.95 6.67
C GLY A 103 -2.36 -3.90 7.79
N THR A 104 -2.91 -5.08 7.47
CA THR A 104 -3.45 -6.09 8.40
C THR A 104 -2.58 -6.35 9.64
N LYS A 105 -1.24 -6.41 9.47
CA LYS A 105 -0.33 -6.63 10.59
C LYS A 105 -0.38 -5.52 11.63
N ALA A 106 -0.66 -4.29 11.25
CA ALA A 106 -0.78 -3.17 12.19
C ALA A 106 -2.01 -3.32 13.11
N VAL A 107 -3.08 -3.93 12.63
CA VAL A 107 -4.30 -4.17 13.43
C VAL A 107 -4.05 -5.23 14.50
N SER A 108 -3.35 -6.31 14.14
CA SER A 108 -3.13 -7.47 15.02
C SER A 108 -1.95 -7.29 15.99
N ASP A 109 -0.98 -6.41 15.69
CA ASP A 109 0.27 -6.28 16.43
C ASP A 109 0.77 -4.83 16.48
N SER A 110 0.27 -4.07 17.45
CA SER A 110 0.68 -2.67 17.66
C SER A 110 2.12 -2.52 18.16
N GLU A 111 2.67 -3.54 18.83
CA GLU A 111 4.06 -3.53 19.26
C GLU A 111 5.01 -3.70 18.08
N PHE A 112 4.63 -4.48 17.07
CA PHE A 112 5.36 -4.54 15.82
C PHE A 112 5.43 -3.16 15.16
N VAL A 113 4.29 -2.44 15.08
CA VAL A 113 4.26 -1.08 14.54
C VAL A 113 5.17 -0.15 15.32
N LYS A 114 5.12 -0.23 16.66
CA LYS A 114 5.99 0.59 17.51
C LYS A 114 7.47 0.35 17.22
N ARG A 115 7.91 -0.91 17.19
CA ARG A 115 9.31 -1.25 16.83
C ARG A 115 9.69 -0.74 15.44
N ALA A 116 8.78 -0.86 14.47
CA ALA A 116 9.02 -0.38 13.11
C ALA A 116 9.18 1.15 13.05
N VAL A 117 8.31 1.89 13.75
CA VAL A 117 8.37 3.36 13.85
C VAL A 117 9.62 3.80 14.59
N ASP A 118 9.96 3.16 15.72
CA ASP A 118 11.16 3.48 16.50
C ASP A 118 12.45 3.33 15.64
N LYS A 119 12.49 2.34 14.74
CA LYS A 119 13.66 2.07 13.89
C LYS A 119 13.67 2.86 12.59
N TYR A 120 12.52 3.04 11.93
CA TYR A 120 12.46 3.58 10.57
C TYR A 120 11.71 4.92 10.46
N CYS A 121 11.13 5.41 11.57
CA CYS A 121 10.48 6.72 11.67
C CYS A 121 9.45 6.97 10.55
N LYS A 122 9.63 8.07 9.82
CA LYS A 122 8.74 8.52 8.73
C LYS A 122 8.64 7.56 7.54
N LYS A 123 9.49 6.54 7.47
CA LYS A 123 9.43 5.50 6.42
C LYS A 123 8.31 4.50 6.65
N ILE A 124 7.70 4.47 7.83
CA ILE A 124 6.56 3.62 8.14
C ILE A 124 5.26 4.38 7.90
N VAL A 125 4.40 3.77 7.11
CA VAL A 125 3.06 4.25 6.78
C VAL A 125 2.06 3.17 7.21
N ILE A 126 0.90 3.56 7.70
CA ILE A 126 -0.19 2.62 8.00
C ILE A 126 -1.25 2.71 6.93
N GLY A 127 -1.61 1.57 6.34
CA GLY A 127 -2.76 1.41 5.47
C GLY A 127 -4.01 1.11 6.31
N ILE A 128 -5.05 1.91 6.13
CA ILE A 128 -6.36 1.73 6.75
C ILE A 128 -7.38 1.58 5.65
N ASP A 129 -7.78 0.36 5.38
CA ASP A 129 -8.87 0.07 4.46
C ASP A 129 -10.15 -0.03 5.28
N ALA A 130 -11.18 0.72 4.93
CA ALA A 130 -12.41 0.79 5.72
C ALA A 130 -13.64 0.39 4.91
N LYS A 131 -14.52 -0.38 5.55
CA LYS A 131 -15.85 -0.72 5.06
C LYS A 131 -16.87 -0.30 6.10
N ASP A 132 -17.80 0.54 5.71
CA ASP A 132 -18.83 1.10 6.61
C ASP A 132 -18.23 1.72 7.90
N GLY A 133 -17.06 2.37 7.77
CA GLY A 133 -16.34 3.00 8.86
C GLY A 133 -15.49 2.06 9.74
N MET A 134 -15.59 0.74 9.55
CA MET A 134 -14.81 -0.27 10.28
C MET A 134 -13.57 -0.67 9.50
N VAL A 135 -12.45 -0.89 10.20
CA VAL A 135 -11.19 -1.30 9.57
C VAL A 135 -11.30 -2.73 9.03
N ALA A 136 -11.05 -2.88 7.74
CA ALA A 136 -10.99 -4.18 7.07
C ALA A 136 -9.58 -4.78 7.14
N ILE A 137 -9.52 -6.10 7.18
CA ILE A 137 -8.30 -6.91 7.28
C ILE A 137 -8.36 -8.11 6.32
N GLU A 138 -7.24 -8.81 6.15
CA GLU A 138 -7.15 -10.03 5.36
C GLU A 138 -7.65 -9.86 3.91
N GLY A 139 -7.15 -8.82 3.21
CA GLY A 139 -7.58 -8.57 1.83
C GLY A 139 -9.05 -8.15 1.69
N TRP A 140 -9.58 -7.48 2.73
CA TRP A 140 -10.94 -6.97 2.82
C TRP A 140 -12.02 -8.05 3.09
N GLU A 141 -11.61 -9.28 3.40
CA GLU A 141 -12.54 -10.38 3.67
C GLU A 141 -13.20 -10.27 5.05
N LYS A 142 -12.53 -9.63 6.00
CA LYS A 142 -13.02 -9.47 7.38
C LYS A 142 -12.92 -8.02 7.82
N THR A 143 -13.74 -7.66 8.82
CA THR A 143 -13.63 -6.40 9.55
C THR A 143 -13.07 -6.65 10.95
N SER A 144 -12.32 -5.69 11.46
CA SER A 144 -11.85 -5.66 12.85
C SER A 144 -12.87 -4.99 13.77
N ASP A 145 -12.62 -5.02 15.07
CA ASP A 145 -13.45 -4.33 16.08
C ASP A 145 -13.16 -2.81 16.16
N PHE A 146 -12.22 -2.29 15.36
CA PHE A 146 -11.87 -0.88 15.38
C PHE A 146 -12.63 -0.10 14.32
N THR A 147 -13.12 1.09 14.69
CA THR A 147 -13.44 2.11 13.68
C THR A 147 -12.14 2.66 13.08
N ALA A 148 -12.19 3.10 11.82
CA ALA A 148 -11.03 3.67 11.14
C ALA A 148 -10.42 4.86 11.91
N VAL A 149 -11.28 5.70 12.52
CA VAL A 149 -10.84 6.87 13.29
C VAL A 149 -10.13 6.47 14.59
N GLU A 150 -10.68 5.52 15.34
CA GLU A 150 -10.06 5.02 16.57
C GLU A 150 -8.70 4.37 16.28
N PHE A 151 -8.64 3.56 15.22
CA PHE A 151 -7.41 2.94 14.80
C PHE A 151 -6.36 3.97 14.34
N ALA A 152 -6.76 4.97 13.55
CA ALA A 152 -5.88 6.05 13.16
C ALA A 152 -5.30 6.79 14.37
N LYS A 153 -6.13 7.15 15.36
CA LYS A 153 -5.67 7.79 16.61
C LYS A 153 -4.68 6.90 17.38
N LYS A 154 -4.96 5.60 17.46
CA LYS A 154 -4.04 4.63 18.09
C LYS A 154 -2.68 4.62 17.39
N MET A 155 -2.64 4.63 16.07
CA MET A 155 -1.40 4.65 15.29
C MET A 155 -0.63 5.97 15.46
N VAL A 156 -1.32 7.10 15.47
CA VAL A 156 -0.71 8.41 15.75
C VAL A 156 -0.06 8.43 17.14
N ASN A 157 -0.71 7.87 18.16
CA ASN A 157 -0.15 7.78 19.51
C ASN A 157 1.11 6.90 19.60
N ILE A 158 1.28 5.96 18.67
CA ILE A 158 2.50 5.13 18.53
C ILE A 158 3.64 5.92 17.84
N GLY A 159 3.33 7.03 17.17
CA GLY A 159 4.29 7.88 16.46
C GLY A 159 4.22 7.74 14.93
N VAL A 160 3.19 7.10 14.39
CA VAL A 160 2.95 7.05 12.93
C VAL A 160 2.63 8.46 12.41
N GLN A 161 3.31 8.87 11.34
CA GLN A 161 3.18 10.20 10.76
C GLN A 161 2.36 10.25 9.47
N THR A 162 2.15 9.10 8.84
CA THR A 162 1.45 9.02 7.55
C THR A 162 0.49 7.84 7.56
N ILE A 163 -0.74 8.10 7.11
CA ILE A 163 -1.78 7.09 6.91
C ILE A 163 -2.22 7.14 5.45
N VAL A 164 -2.40 5.97 4.85
CA VAL A 164 -3.13 5.79 3.59
C VAL A 164 -4.50 5.26 3.95
N TYR A 165 -5.54 5.97 3.57
CA TYR A 165 -6.92 5.58 3.84
C TYR A 165 -7.63 5.17 2.55
N THR A 166 -8.31 4.02 2.57
CA THR A 166 -9.12 3.51 1.46
C THR A 166 -10.56 3.30 1.92
N ASP A 167 -11.52 3.92 1.25
CA ASP A 167 -12.93 3.57 1.36
C ASP A 167 -13.22 2.45 0.33
N ILE A 168 -13.35 1.21 0.84
CA ILE A 168 -13.55 0.02 0.01
C ILE A 168 -14.80 0.12 -0.88
N ALA A 169 -15.86 0.78 -0.37
CA ALA A 169 -17.14 0.88 -1.09
C ALA A 169 -17.00 1.66 -2.39
N THR A 170 -16.03 2.58 -2.47
CA THR A 170 -15.81 3.46 -3.62
C THR A 170 -14.54 3.15 -4.40
N ASP A 171 -13.68 2.25 -3.89
CA ASP A 171 -12.43 1.91 -4.55
C ASP A 171 -12.68 1.27 -5.94
N GLY A 172 -11.98 1.78 -6.96
CA GLY A 172 -12.11 1.32 -8.34
C GLY A 172 -13.40 1.73 -9.06
N THR A 173 -14.30 2.48 -8.42
CA THR A 173 -15.60 2.86 -9.02
C THR A 173 -15.53 4.12 -9.88
N LEU A 174 -14.38 4.80 -9.93
CA LEU A 174 -14.20 6.13 -10.54
C LEU A 174 -15.10 7.21 -9.88
N ASP A 175 -15.57 6.97 -8.67
CA ASP A 175 -16.31 7.95 -7.89
C ASP A 175 -15.34 9.05 -7.41
N ARG A 176 -15.59 10.30 -7.85
CA ARG A 176 -14.75 11.45 -7.52
C ARG A 176 -14.73 11.81 -6.03
N LYS A 177 -15.56 11.18 -5.21
CA LYS A 177 -15.59 11.37 -3.75
C LYS A 177 -14.42 10.71 -3.02
N SER A 178 -13.71 9.79 -3.69
CA SER A 178 -12.56 9.09 -3.10
C SER A 178 -11.26 9.90 -3.13
N VAL A 179 -11.28 11.12 -3.63
CA VAL A 179 -10.12 12.02 -3.63
C VAL A 179 -10.14 12.82 -2.33
N VAL A 180 -9.49 12.28 -1.32
CA VAL A 180 -9.24 12.99 -0.06
C VAL A 180 -7.74 13.07 0.16
#